data_2d223a0c3b14ae2aeb003acea1e1aff6
#
_entry.id   2d223a0c3b14ae2aeb003acea1e1aff6
#
_cell.length_a   1.000
_cell.length_b   1.000
_cell.length_c   1.000
_cell.angle_alpha   90.00
_cell.angle_beta   90.00
_cell.angle_gamma   90.00
#
_symmetry.space_group_name_H-M   'P 1'
#
loop_
_entity.id
_entity.type
_entity.pdbx_description
1 polymer ?
#
loop_
_entity_poly.entity_id
_entity_poly.type
_entity_poly.pdbx_seq_one_letter_code
_entity_poly.pdbx_strand_id
1 'polypeptide(L)'
;MPSTRDCMIRTSDVGKWSNLPAMSIMSRAELRSLPMLQQPSYPDEAALDRVIDAVEKLPPLVFAGECDDLRTKLAEVAEGRAFLLQGGDCAESFDAVTAQHIKDKLLVQLSMAVVMTYAAQVPVVKVGRIAGQYAKPRSKPTETRGETTLPSYRGDAINGFEFTEQSRVHDPERLVRLYNASAATLNLVRAFVTGGFADLRGVHTWNRDFVGNPEVEAAYEELAAEIDRALTFMVACGVDDRALSVIDFYASHEALLLEYERAMTRVDSRSQQVYGCSGHMLWIGERTRQLDGAHVELLRRVRNPLGVKLGPTTTPRQAIELADRLDPDREPGRITFITRMGADRVREVLPRVIEGVEETGRKVAWVCDPMHGNTFEAANGYKTRSFNDVVEEVRGFFDVHDSLGTWPGGLHVELTGDDVTECVGGALKLEETDLADRYETVCDPRLNRNQSLELAFTVATRLRKGRRNRGNPVLDFRAKEL
;
A
#
# COMPACT_ATOMS: atom_id res chain seq x y z
N MET A 1 -23.17 -45.71 -9.55
CA MET A 1 -22.28 -45.48 -8.42
C MET A 1 -20.84 -45.67 -8.89
N PRO A 2 -20.03 -44.60 -8.95
CA PRO A 2 -18.59 -44.73 -8.80
C PRO A 2 -18.12 -43.91 -7.58
N SER A 3 -17.13 -44.50 -6.93
CA SER A 3 -16.55 -44.24 -5.65
C SER A 3 -15.88 -42.83 -5.51
N THR A 4 -16.09 -42.24 -4.34
CA THR A 4 -15.28 -41.17 -3.75
C THR A 4 -13.79 -41.53 -3.79
N ARG A 5 -12.98 -40.80 -4.54
CA ARG A 5 -11.52 -40.80 -4.38
C ARG A 5 -11.12 -39.62 -3.51
N ASP A 6 -10.60 -39.96 -2.35
CA ASP A 6 -9.95 -39.09 -1.39
C ASP A 6 -8.91 -38.19 -2.04
N CYS A 7 -9.09 -36.88 -1.90
CA CYS A 7 -8.07 -35.90 -2.12
C CYS A 7 -7.17 -35.86 -0.87
N MET A 8 -6.25 -36.81 -0.75
CA MET A 8 -5.18 -36.75 0.26
C MET A 8 -4.16 -35.69 -0.16
N ILE A 9 -4.21 -34.57 0.51
CA ILE A 9 -3.09 -33.61 0.51
C ILE A 9 -1.88 -34.34 1.09
N ARG A 10 -0.83 -34.46 0.30
CA ARG A 10 0.43 -35.10 0.73
C ARG A 10 1.05 -34.28 1.85
N THR A 11 1.11 -34.87 3.04
CA THR A 11 1.74 -34.35 4.26
C THR A 11 3.28 -34.36 4.23
N SER A 12 3.91 -34.41 3.05
CA SER A 12 5.37 -34.57 2.91
C SER A 12 6.19 -33.28 2.89
N ASP A 13 5.58 -32.09 2.91
CA ASP A 13 6.32 -30.83 2.86
C ASP A 13 6.40 -30.04 4.18
N VAL A 14 5.84 -30.59 5.26
CA VAL A 14 5.88 -29.95 6.59
C VAL A 14 7.26 -30.07 7.28
N GLY A 15 8.18 -30.83 6.73
CA GLY A 15 9.43 -31.25 7.39
C GLY A 15 10.67 -30.38 7.15
N LYS A 16 10.65 -29.34 6.33
CA LYS A 16 11.87 -28.57 5.97
C LYS A 16 12.08 -27.26 6.71
N TRP A 17 11.18 -26.85 7.59
CA TRP A 17 11.24 -25.54 8.25
C TRP A 17 11.87 -25.54 9.65
N SER A 18 12.49 -26.63 10.09
CA SER A 18 12.85 -26.87 11.50
C SER A 18 14.26 -26.47 11.94
N ASN A 19 15.09 -25.78 11.15
CA ASN A 19 16.49 -25.51 11.49
C ASN A 19 16.91 -24.02 11.51
N LEU A 20 15.98 -23.07 11.47
CA LEU A 20 16.35 -21.67 11.75
C LEU A 20 16.23 -21.42 13.25
N PRO A 21 17.20 -20.73 13.91
CA PRO A 21 17.03 -20.32 15.29
C PRO A 21 15.75 -19.44 15.34
N ALA A 22 14.83 -19.79 16.25
CA ALA A 22 13.60 -19.03 16.43
C ALA A 22 13.99 -17.55 16.61
N MET A 23 13.60 -16.67 15.67
CA MET A 23 13.85 -15.25 15.79
C MET A 23 13.07 -14.75 17.00
N SER A 24 13.77 -14.19 17.97
CA SER A 24 13.16 -13.63 19.17
C SER A 24 12.59 -12.23 18.88
N ILE A 25 11.51 -11.87 19.56
CA ILE A 25 11.03 -10.48 19.61
C ILE A 25 12.20 -9.60 20.09
N MET A 26 12.43 -8.51 19.36
CA MET A 26 13.43 -7.51 19.76
C MET A 26 13.04 -6.89 21.11
N SER A 27 13.97 -6.88 22.04
CA SER A 27 13.75 -6.18 23.32
C SER A 27 13.79 -4.66 23.14
N ARG A 28 13.16 -3.92 24.06
CA ARG A 28 13.19 -2.45 24.07
C ARG A 28 14.61 -1.90 24.16
N ALA A 29 15.44 -2.54 24.98
CA ALA A 29 16.85 -2.16 25.13
C ALA A 29 17.66 -2.35 23.83
N GLU A 30 17.46 -3.47 23.14
CA GLU A 30 18.09 -3.71 21.82
C GLU A 30 17.63 -2.65 20.80
N LEU A 31 16.32 -2.37 20.73
CA LEU A 31 15.78 -1.38 19.80
C LEU A 31 16.43 -0.01 20.05
N ARG A 32 16.46 0.45 21.29
CA ARG A 32 17.01 1.75 21.70
C ARG A 32 18.54 1.84 21.56
N SER A 33 19.24 0.73 21.42
CA SER A 33 20.69 0.70 21.17
C SER A 33 21.08 0.96 19.71
N LEU A 34 20.13 0.92 18.78
CA LEU A 34 20.33 1.10 17.34
C LEU A 34 20.05 2.53 16.89
N PRO A 35 20.59 3.00 15.76
CA PRO A 35 20.20 4.27 15.16
C PRO A 35 18.71 4.28 14.79
N MET A 36 17.93 5.15 15.43
CA MET A 36 16.49 5.30 15.21
C MET A 36 16.19 6.65 14.54
N LEU A 37 16.21 6.68 13.20
CA LEU A 37 15.89 7.90 12.47
C LEU A 37 14.39 8.19 12.45
N GLN A 38 14.04 9.46 12.31
CA GLN A 38 12.65 9.92 12.17
C GLN A 38 11.73 9.58 13.36
N GLN A 39 12.27 9.25 14.52
CA GLN A 39 11.43 9.02 15.71
C GLN A 39 10.95 10.33 16.33
N PRO A 40 9.76 10.34 16.97
CA PRO A 40 9.34 11.46 17.80
C PRO A 40 10.20 11.55 19.06
N SER A 41 10.37 12.78 19.56
CA SER A 41 10.97 13.04 20.87
C SER A 41 9.86 13.35 21.87
N TYR A 42 9.55 12.43 22.75
CA TYR A 42 8.52 12.62 23.75
C TYR A 42 9.07 13.34 24.99
N PRO A 43 8.37 14.36 25.52
CA PRO A 43 8.84 15.11 26.69
C PRO A 43 8.92 14.28 27.98
N ASP A 44 8.05 13.27 28.10
CA ASP A 44 7.98 12.33 29.23
C ASP A 44 8.23 10.89 28.73
N GLU A 45 9.47 10.42 28.89
CA GLU A 45 9.86 9.05 28.53
C GLU A 45 9.17 8.01 29.42
N ALA A 46 8.88 8.34 30.69
CA ALA A 46 8.17 7.43 31.58
C ALA A 46 6.70 7.26 31.17
N ALA A 47 6.07 8.33 30.62
CA ALA A 47 4.76 8.20 30.01
C ALA A 47 4.81 7.31 28.77
N LEU A 48 5.82 7.47 27.90
CA LEU A 48 6.02 6.59 26.75
C LEU A 48 6.13 5.12 27.20
N ASP A 49 6.97 4.83 28.20
CA ASP A 49 7.15 3.47 28.69
C ASP A 49 5.83 2.86 29.20
N ARG A 50 5.03 3.61 29.97
CA ARG A 50 3.69 3.16 30.42
C ARG A 50 2.74 2.87 29.26
N VAL A 51 2.74 3.74 28.26
CA VAL A 51 1.89 3.58 27.06
C VAL A 51 2.30 2.35 26.26
N ILE A 52 3.60 2.14 26.05
CA ILE A 52 4.12 0.98 25.33
C ILE A 52 3.80 -0.31 26.09
N ASP A 53 3.92 -0.34 27.41
CA ASP A 53 3.51 -1.48 28.26
C ASP A 53 1.99 -1.77 28.15
N ALA A 54 1.18 -0.75 27.93
CA ALA A 54 -0.24 -0.92 27.67
C ALA A 54 -0.49 -1.51 26.28
N VAL A 55 0.16 -0.97 25.23
CA VAL A 55 0.02 -1.44 23.84
C VAL A 55 0.48 -2.91 23.71
N GLU A 56 1.55 -3.33 24.37
CA GLU A 56 2.02 -4.72 24.37
C GLU A 56 0.96 -5.73 24.84
N LYS A 57 0.02 -5.31 25.70
CA LYS A 57 -1.05 -6.14 26.24
C LYS A 57 -2.30 -6.17 25.37
N LEU A 58 -2.40 -5.28 24.38
CA LEU A 58 -3.55 -5.22 23.47
C LEU A 58 -3.56 -6.41 22.51
N PRO A 59 -4.74 -6.84 22.03
CA PRO A 59 -4.85 -7.90 21.02
C PRO A 59 -4.11 -7.55 19.73
N PRO A 60 -3.64 -8.55 18.96
CA PRO A 60 -3.10 -8.31 17.62
C PRO A 60 -4.18 -7.74 16.69
N LEU A 61 -3.81 -6.81 15.82
CA LEU A 61 -4.72 -6.25 14.81
C LEU A 61 -4.87 -7.18 13.61
N VAL A 62 -3.82 -7.92 13.28
CA VAL A 62 -3.79 -8.92 12.21
C VAL A 62 -3.13 -10.21 12.70
N PHE A 63 -3.40 -11.34 12.02
CA PHE A 63 -2.89 -12.65 12.40
C PHE A 63 -1.86 -13.18 11.40
N ALA A 64 -1.02 -14.08 11.87
CA ALA A 64 0.03 -14.75 11.10
C ALA A 64 -0.49 -15.35 9.78
N GLY A 65 -1.63 -16.04 9.83
CA GLY A 65 -2.22 -16.67 8.64
C GLY A 65 -2.62 -15.68 7.55
N GLU A 66 -3.13 -14.48 7.93
CA GLU A 66 -3.45 -13.41 6.97
C GLU A 66 -2.17 -12.85 6.33
N CYS A 67 -1.08 -12.72 7.09
CA CYS A 67 0.23 -12.28 6.59
C CYS A 67 0.85 -13.31 5.62
N ASP A 68 0.73 -14.60 5.94
CA ASP A 68 1.23 -15.70 5.09
C ASP A 68 0.43 -15.82 3.79
N ASP A 69 -0.90 -15.63 3.85
CA ASP A 69 -1.75 -15.59 2.66
C ASP A 69 -1.38 -14.42 1.76
N LEU A 70 -1.20 -13.22 2.31
CA LEU A 70 -0.72 -12.07 1.54
C LEU A 70 0.67 -12.33 0.93
N ARG A 71 1.60 -12.94 1.68
CA ARG A 71 2.93 -13.27 1.17
C ARG A 71 2.85 -14.23 -0.03
N THR A 72 1.96 -15.22 0.03
CA THR A 72 1.72 -16.15 -1.08
C THR A 72 1.22 -15.39 -2.32
N LYS A 73 0.28 -14.47 -2.17
CA LYS A 73 -0.21 -13.64 -3.27
C LYS A 73 0.85 -12.70 -3.84
N LEU A 74 1.72 -12.15 -2.98
CA LEU A 74 2.85 -11.32 -3.43
C LEU A 74 3.95 -12.14 -4.12
N ALA A 75 4.08 -13.44 -3.83
CA ALA A 75 4.91 -14.34 -4.62
C ALA A 75 4.38 -14.46 -6.06
N GLU A 76 3.05 -14.59 -6.25
CA GLU A 76 2.45 -14.56 -7.58
C GLU A 76 2.71 -13.23 -8.31
N VAL A 77 2.72 -12.10 -7.57
CA VAL A 77 3.09 -10.79 -8.14
C VAL A 77 4.54 -10.80 -8.60
N ALA A 78 5.48 -11.26 -7.78
CA ALA A 78 6.91 -11.31 -8.11
C ALA A 78 7.20 -12.24 -9.31
N GLU A 79 6.36 -13.25 -9.54
CA GLU A 79 6.46 -14.19 -10.64
C GLU A 79 5.66 -13.79 -11.91
N GLY A 80 5.02 -12.62 -11.90
CA GLY A 80 4.29 -12.11 -13.07
C GLY A 80 2.91 -12.71 -13.30
N ARG A 81 2.33 -13.37 -12.28
CA ARG A 81 0.99 -14.00 -12.35
C ARG A 81 -0.11 -13.19 -11.67
N ALA A 82 0.24 -12.15 -10.93
CA ALA A 82 -0.69 -11.23 -10.30
C ALA A 82 -0.15 -9.79 -10.38
N PHE A 83 -0.98 -8.82 -10.03
CA PHE A 83 -0.62 -7.41 -9.94
C PHE A 83 -1.01 -6.85 -8.56
N LEU A 84 -0.15 -6.04 -7.94
CA LEU A 84 -0.43 -5.41 -6.64
C LEU A 84 -1.01 -4.01 -6.86
N LEU A 85 -2.18 -3.74 -6.26
CA LEU A 85 -2.70 -2.40 -6.05
C LEU A 85 -2.62 -2.06 -4.57
N GLN A 86 -1.69 -1.18 -4.20
CA GLN A 86 -1.52 -0.66 -2.85
C GLN A 86 -1.92 0.83 -2.85
N GLY A 87 -3.03 1.17 -2.19
CA GLY A 87 -3.59 2.52 -2.24
C GLY A 87 -4.24 2.96 -0.94
N GLY A 88 -4.42 4.28 -0.79
CA GLY A 88 -5.12 4.90 0.34
C GLY A 88 -4.48 6.22 0.78
N ASP A 89 -4.79 6.66 1.98
CA ASP A 89 -4.37 7.99 2.45
C ASP A 89 -2.84 8.18 2.47
N CYS A 90 -2.46 9.43 2.29
CA CYS A 90 -1.10 9.89 2.58
C CYS A 90 -0.77 9.73 4.06
N ALA A 91 -1.61 10.30 4.92
CA ALA A 91 -1.65 10.08 6.36
C ALA A 91 -3.11 10.05 6.80
N GLU A 92 -3.48 9.03 7.56
CA GLU A 92 -4.81 8.93 8.15
C GLU A 92 -4.93 9.93 9.31
N SER A 93 -6.14 10.44 9.55
CA SER A 93 -6.47 11.22 10.75
C SER A 93 -7.47 10.47 11.63
N PHE A 94 -7.44 10.73 12.93
CA PHE A 94 -8.40 10.12 13.85
C PHE A 94 -9.84 10.56 13.59
N ASP A 95 -10.02 11.77 13.07
CA ASP A 95 -11.35 12.32 12.76
C ASP A 95 -11.96 11.70 11.48
N ALA A 96 -11.12 11.15 10.59
CA ALA A 96 -11.54 10.43 9.41
C ALA A 96 -11.92 8.96 9.66
N VAL A 97 -11.88 8.47 10.92
CA VAL A 97 -12.32 7.12 11.26
C VAL A 97 -13.86 7.08 11.35
N THR A 98 -14.50 7.22 10.20
CA THR A 98 -15.95 7.15 10.05
C THR A 98 -16.35 6.06 9.06
N ALA A 99 -17.56 5.54 9.19
CA ALA A 99 -18.06 4.49 8.29
C ALA A 99 -18.05 4.96 6.82
N GLN A 100 -18.38 6.24 6.58
CA GLN A 100 -18.45 6.79 5.23
C GLN A 100 -17.04 6.88 4.60
N HIS A 101 -16.08 7.51 5.28
CA HIS A 101 -14.71 7.65 4.74
C HIS A 101 -14.04 6.28 4.49
N ILE A 102 -14.21 5.32 5.41
CA ILE A 102 -13.67 3.97 5.23
C ILE A 102 -14.31 3.28 4.03
N LYS A 103 -15.63 3.40 3.89
CA LYS A 103 -16.40 2.88 2.76
C LYS A 103 -15.92 3.46 1.43
N ASP A 104 -15.79 4.79 1.34
CA ASP A 104 -15.43 5.47 0.10
C ASP A 104 -14.01 5.16 -0.35
N LYS A 105 -13.04 5.09 0.58
CA LYS A 105 -11.68 4.61 0.29
C LYS A 105 -11.66 3.18 -0.24
N LEU A 106 -12.44 2.30 0.38
CA LEU A 106 -12.53 0.91 -0.06
C LEU A 106 -13.13 0.83 -1.46
N LEU A 107 -14.21 1.58 -1.74
CA LEU A 107 -14.87 1.59 -3.06
C LEU A 107 -13.93 2.04 -4.18
N VAL A 108 -13.20 3.13 -3.99
CA VAL A 108 -12.26 3.60 -5.02
C VAL A 108 -11.22 2.53 -5.32
N GLN A 109 -10.62 1.94 -4.30
CA GLN A 109 -9.61 0.92 -4.51
C GLN A 109 -10.16 -0.36 -5.14
N LEU A 110 -11.39 -0.77 -4.79
CA LEU A 110 -12.08 -1.89 -5.42
C LEU A 110 -12.42 -1.60 -6.88
N SER A 111 -12.89 -0.40 -7.19
CA SER A 111 -13.19 0.03 -8.56
C SER A 111 -11.94 0.02 -9.45
N MET A 112 -10.82 0.56 -8.95
CA MET A 112 -9.52 0.46 -9.63
C MET A 112 -9.10 -0.99 -9.87
N ALA A 113 -9.23 -1.84 -8.84
CA ALA A 113 -8.86 -3.25 -8.93
C ALA A 113 -9.69 -4.01 -9.97
N VAL A 114 -10.99 -3.72 -10.07
CA VAL A 114 -11.89 -4.32 -11.06
C VAL A 114 -11.46 -3.93 -12.48
N VAL A 115 -11.21 -2.64 -12.73
CA VAL A 115 -10.72 -2.14 -14.03
C VAL A 115 -9.42 -2.85 -14.44
N MET A 116 -8.45 -2.92 -13.51
CA MET A 116 -7.17 -3.55 -13.78
C MET A 116 -7.29 -5.07 -13.97
N THR A 117 -8.09 -5.76 -13.14
CA THR A 117 -8.31 -7.22 -13.24
C THR A 117 -8.92 -7.58 -14.58
N TYR A 118 -9.95 -6.87 -15.00
CA TYR A 118 -10.64 -7.13 -16.24
C TYR A 118 -9.71 -6.98 -17.45
N ALA A 119 -8.97 -5.86 -17.53
CA ALA A 119 -8.09 -5.57 -18.65
C ALA A 119 -6.83 -6.44 -18.66
N ALA A 120 -6.23 -6.69 -17.50
CA ALA A 120 -5.00 -7.47 -17.37
C ALA A 120 -5.24 -8.97 -17.42
N GLN A 121 -6.45 -9.43 -17.07
CA GLN A 121 -6.79 -10.85 -16.91
C GLN A 121 -5.81 -11.60 -16.00
N VAL A 122 -5.37 -10.91 -14.96
CA VAL A 122 -4.59 -11.46 -13.84
C VAL A 122 -5.22 -11.00 -12.53
N PRO A 123 -5.11 -11.77 -11.45
CA PRO A 123 -5.58 -11.34 -10.13
C PRO A 123 -4.92 -10.03 -9.72
N VAL A 124 -5.71 -9.11 -9.15
CA VAL A 124 -5.20 -7.90 -8.50
C VAL A 124 -5.25 -8.08 -6.99
N VAL A 125 -4.07 -8.09 -6.36
CA VAL A 125 -3.91 -8.14 -4.89
C VAL A 125 -4.17 -6.74 -4.34
N LYS A 126 -5.17 -6.60 -3.48
CA LYS A 126 -5.61 -5.32 -2.91
C LYS A 126 -5.03 -5.12 -1.53
N VAL A 127 -4.19 -4.10 -1.38
CA VAL A 127 -3.56 -3.73 -0.10
C VAL A 127 -3.86 -2.26 0.18
N GLY A 128 -4.56 -1.98 1.27
CA GLY A 128 -4.87 -0.61 1.68
C GLY A 128 -3.70 0.04 2.41
N ARG A 129 -3.44 1.30 2.13
CA ARG A 129 -2.70 2.21 3.02
C ARG A 129 -3.72 2.70 4.05
N ILE A 130 -4.03 1.85 5.01
CA ILE A 130 -5.16 2.02 5.93
C ILE A 130 -4.90 1.27 7.23
N ALA A 131 -5.52 1.76 8.31
CA ALA A 131 -5.47 1.15 9.63
C ALA A 131 -4.05 1.08 10.22
N GLY A 132 -3.29 2.19 10.12
CA GLY A 132 -1.94 2.29 10.66
C GLY A 132 -1.12 3.46 10.12
N GLN A 133 -1.54 4.10 9.02
CA GLN A 133 -0.78 5.18 8.37
C GLN A 133 -1.02 6.54 9.06
N TYR A 134 -0.88 6.61 10.39
CA TYR A 134 -1.12 7.82 11.21
C TYR A 134 0.17 8.59 11.54
N ALA A 135 1.29 8.24 10.93
CA ALA A 135 2.56 8.93 11.10
C ALA A 135 3.28 9.11 9.78
N LYS A 136 4.03 10.21 9.63
CA LYS A 136 4.84 10.50 8.44
C LYS A 136 6.24 11.00 8.81
N PRO A 137 7.27 10.59 8.07
CA PRO A 137 8.61 11.19 8.20
C PRO A 137 8.56 12.62 7.66
N ARG A 138 9.28 13.53 8.31
CA ARG A 138 9.35 14.94 7.91
C ARG A 138 10.79 15.35 7.56
N SER A 139 10.92 16.14 6.50
CA SER A 139 12.23 16.68 6.08
C SER A 139 12.73 17.76 7.05
N LYS A 140 11.80 18.53 7.62
CA LYS A 140 12.09 19.59 8.59
C LYS A 140 11.46 19.24 9.93
N PRO A 141 12.18 19.33 11.06
CA PRO A 141 11.64 19.04 12.38
C PRO A 141 10.65 20.09 12.87
N THR A 142 10.69 21.29 12.30
CA THR A 142 9.86 22.43 12.70
C THR A 142 9.17 23.09 11.50
N GLU A 143 8.06 23.76 11.77
CA GLU A 143 7.33 24.65 10.86
C GLU A 143 7.32 26.06 11.42
N THR A 144 7.46 27.06 10.56
CA THR A 144 7.40 28.50 10.93
C THR A 144 6.22 29.15 10.23
N ARG A 145 5.38 29.85 10.99
CA ARG A 145 4.28 30.69 10.47
C ARG A 145 4.38 32.05 11.12
N GLY A 146 4.66 33.09 10.32
CA GLY A 146 5.00 34.41 10.83
C GLY A 146 6.23 34.33 11.73
N GLU A 147 6.13 34.83 12.97
CA GLU A 147 7.22 34.81 13.96
C GLU A 147 7.25 33.54 14.84
N THR A 148 6.25 32.67 14.73
CA THR A 148 6.12 31.48 15.58
C THR A 148 6.72 30.27 14.88
N THR A 149 7.60 29.55 15.58
CA THR A 149 8.18 28.26 15.13
C THR A 149 7.77 27.15 16.11
N LEU A 150 7.13 26.11 15.59
CA LEU A 150 6.65 24.96 16.35
C LEU A 150 7.13 23.66 15.70
N PRO A 151 7.10 22.51 16.45
CA PRO A 151 7.34 21.20 15.87
C PRO A 151 6.44 20.95 14.65
N SER A 152 6.98 20.34 13.61
CA SER A 152 6.19 19.95 12.45
C SER A 152 5.07 18.99 12.85
N TYR A 153 3.91 19.09 12.19
CA TYR A 153 2.91 18.03 12.27
C TYR A 153 3.47 16.76 11.64
N ARG A 154 3.46 15.66 12.39
CA ARG A 154 4.05 14.38 11.99
C ARG A 154 3.05 13.24 11.88
N GLY A 155 1.76 13.56 11.95
CA GLY A 155 0.66 12.62 11.94
C GLY A 155 0.01 12.48 13.32
N ASP A 156 -1.25 12.08 13.31
CA ASP A 156 -2.09 12.01 14.52
C ASP A 156 -1.58 11.05 15.59
N ALA A 157 -0.76 10.07 15.21
CA ALA A 157 -0.12 9.18 16.18
C ALA A 157 0.99 9.87 17.01
N ILE A 158 1.41 11.08 16.64
CA ILE A 158 2.52 11.79 17.29
C ILE A 158 2.05 13.10 17.92
N ASN A 159 1.38 13.97 17.13
CA ASN A 159 0.95 15.29 17.59
C ASN A 159 -0.31 15.77 16.85
N GLY A 160 -0.89 16.89 17.24
CA GLY A 160 -2.08 17.44 16.60
C GLY A 160 -1.75 18.33 15.40
N PHE A 161 -2.74 18.52 14.52
CA PHE A 161 -2.60 19.29 13.29
C PHE A 161 -2.62 20.81 13.51
N GLU A 162 -3.35 21.31 14.52
CA GLU A 162 -3.46 22.74 14.80
C GLU A 162 -2.09 23.34 15.10
N PHE A 163 -1.85 24.55 14.61
CA PHE A 163 -0.59 25.25 14.79
C PHE A 163 -0.57 26.00 16.13
N THR A 164 -0.60 25.24 17.23
CA THR A 164 -0.51 25.73 18.62
C THR A 164 0.56 24.95 19.39
N GLU A 165 1.18 25.57 20.40
CA GLU A 165 2.19 24.89 21.22
C GLU A 165 1.65 23.59 21.82
N GLN A 166 0.44 23.64 22.38
CA GLN A 166 -0.20 22.47 23.02
C GLN A 166 -0.43 21.33 22.00
N SER A 167 -0.95 21.64 20.82
CA SER A 167 -1.25 20.63 19.79
C SER A 167 0.01 20.01 19.19
N ARG A 168 1.10 20.78 19.07
CA ARG A 168 2.34 20.32 18.44
C ARG A 168 3.30 19.57 19.35
N VAL A 169 3.04 19.49 20.66
CA VAL A 169 3.78 18.62 21.58
C VAL A 169 3.58 17.15 21.17
N HIS A 170 4.67 16.37 21.16
CA HIS A 170 4.57 14.94 20.93
C HIS A 170 3.99 14.25 22.17
N ASP A 171 2.90 13.51 21.98
CA ASP A 171 2.11 12.90 23.04
C ASP A 171 2.06 11.37 22.87
N PRO A 172 2.66 10.57 23.77
CA PRO A 172 2.66 9.11 23.66
C PRO A 172 1.28 8.47 23.79
N GLU A 173 0.30 9.11 24.48
CA GLU A 173 -1.07 8.58 24.61
C GLU A 173 -1.76 8.41 23.25
N ARG A 174 -1.31 9.14 22.24
CA ARG A 174 -1.79 9.01 20.87
C ARG A 174 -1.50 7.64 20.23
N LEU A 175 -0.54 6.88 20.77
CA LEU A 175 -0.27 5.50 20.32
C LEU A 175 -1.41 4.54 20.69
N VAL A 176 -2.07 4.73 21.83
CA VAL A 176 -3.28 3.97 22.18
C VAL A 176 -4.45 4.38 21.29
N ARG A 177 -4.57 5.66 20.96
CA ARG A 177 -5.58 6.14 20.00
C ARG A 177 -5.34 5.57 18.61
N LEU A 178 -4.07 5.52 18.15
CA LEU A 178 -3.66 4.86 16.89
C LEU A 178 -4.14 3.40 16.87
N TYR A 179 -3.88 2.64 17.94
CA TYR A 179 -4.33 1.25 18.01
C TYR A 179 -5.86 1.16 17.91
N ASN A 180 -6.60 1.94 18.67
CA ASN A 180 -8.07 1.91 18.69
C ASN A 180 -8.67 2.30 17.32
N ALA A 181 -8.13 3.34 16.68
CA ALA A 181 -8.52 3.79 15.35
C ALA A 181 -8.27 2.70 14.30
N SER A 182 -7.09 2.08 14.36
CA SER A 182 -6.73 0.97 13.46
C SER A 182 -7.63 -0.26 13.67
N ALA A 183 -7.93 -0.61 14.92
CA ALA A 183 -8.82 -1.72 15.26
C ALA A 183 -10.25 -1.49 14.74
N ALA A 184 -10.80 -0.29 14.94
CA ALA A 184 -12.13 0.09 14.45
C ALA A 184 -12.19 0.04 12.91
N THR A 185 -11.17 0.58 12.24
CA THR A 185 -11.05 0.58 10.78
C THR A 185 -10.98 -0.84 10.23
N LEU A 186 -10.10 -1.70 10.76
CA LEU A 186 -9.97 -3.09 10.32
C LEU A 186 -11.24 -3.90 10.54
N ASN A 187 -11.92 -3.70 11.68
CA ASN A 187 -13.20 -4.36 11.96
C ASN A 187 -14.24 -4.01 10.88
N LEU A 188 -14.35 -2.73 10.53
CA LEU A 188 -15.31 -2.29 9.52
C LEU A 188 -14.92 -2.74 8.10
N VAL A 189 -13.64 -2.70 7.75
CA VAL A 189 -13.14 -3.23 6.46
C VAL A 189 -13.48 -4.72 6.34
N ARG A 190 -13.20 -5.53 7.36
CA ARG A 190 -13.57 -6.95 7.36
C ARG A 190 -15.06 -7.15 7.19
N ALA A 191 -15.89 -6.35 7.87
CA ALA A 191 -17.34 -6.40 7.72
C ALA A 191 -17.78 -6.08 6.28
N PHE A 192 -17.19 -5.10 5.63
CA PHE A 192 -17.52 -4.72 4.25
C PHE A 192 -17.10 -5.80 3.24
N VAL A 193 -15.89 -6.34 3.35
CA VAL A 193 -15.37 -7.30 2.37
C VAL A 193 -15.96 -8.71 2.51
N THR A 194 -16.52 -9.05 3.67
CA THR A 194 -17.17 -10.36 3.91
C THR A 194 -18.70 -10.28 3.98
N GLY A 195 -19.27 -9.07 4.20
CA GLY A 195 -20.70 -8.84 4.39
C GLY A 195 -21.50 -8.56 3.11
N GLY A 196 -20.90 -8.73 1.93
CA GLY A 196 -21.57 -8.55 0.64
C GLY A 196 -21.55 -7.09 0.12
N PHE A 197 -20.97 -6.15 0.84
CA PHE A 197 -20.82 -4.77 0.35
C PHE A 197 -19.85 -4.70 -0.85
N ALA A 198 -18.80 -5.49 -0.84
CA ALA A 198 -17.82 -5.61 -1.90
C ALA A 198 -18.21 -6.61 -3.02
N ASP A 199 -19.49 -7.00 -3.08
CA ASP A 199 -20.03 -7.93 -4.07
C ASP A 199 -19.85 -7.39 -5.49
N LEU A 200 -19.18 -8.16 -6.33
CA LEU A 200 -18.90 -7.79 -7.72
C LEU A 200 -20.18 -7.56 -8.55
N ARG A 201 -21.33 -8.11 -8.15
CA ARG A 201 -22.63 -7.83 -8.75
C ARG A 201 -23.08 -6.38 -8.52
N GLY A 202 -22.53 -5.72 -7.51
CA GLY A 202 -22.76 -4.31 -7.19
C GLY A 202 -21.88 -3.33 -7.96
N VAL A 203 -20.99 -3.78 -8.85
CA VAL A 203 -20.02 -2.93 -9.56
C VAL A 203 -20.67 -1.71 -10.23
N HIS A 204 -21.85 -1.88 -10.83
CA HIS A 204 -22.62 -0.76 -11.40
C HIS A 204 -23.01 0.32 -10.38
N THR A 205 -23.14 -0.06 -9.09
CA THR A 205 -23.57 0.88 -8.05
C THR A 205 -22.41 1.60 -7.40
N TRP A 206 -21.17 1.09 -7.55
CA TRP A 206 -20.02 1.65 -6.89
C TRP A 206 -19.62 3.04 -7.41
N ASN A 207 -20.01 3.36 -8.64
CA ASN A 207 -19.64 4.60 -9.33
C ASN A 207 -20.81 5.49 -9.73
N ARG A 208 -22.00 5.29 -9.14
CA ARG A 208 -23.17 6.15 -9.42
C ARG A 208 -22.94 7.63 -9.13
N ASP A 209 -21.97 7.94 -8.27
CA ASP A 209 -21.64 9.30 -7.86
C ASP A 209 -20.43 9.88 -8.61
N PHE A 210 -19.98 9.20 -9.69
CA PHE A 210 -18.92 9.75 -10.55
C PHE A 210 -19.50 10.90 -11.38
N VAL A 211 -19.25 12.10 -10.91
CA VAL A 211 -19.66 13.33 -11.62
C VAL A 211 -18.42 13.98 -12.21
N GLY A 212 -18.36 14.08 -13.54
CA GLY A 212 -17.42 15.02 -14.15
C GLY A 212 -16.55 14.54 -15.31
N ASN A 213 -16.46 13.22 -15.61
CA ASN A 213 -15.77 12.74 -16.81
C ASN A 213 -16.64 11.73 -17.58
N PRO A 214 -17.45 12.19 -18.57
CA PRO A 214 -18.33 11.32 -19.34
C PRO A 214 -17.62 10.17 -20.07
N GLU A 215 -16.35 10.33 -20.45
CA GLU A 215 -15.60 9.28 -21.16
C GLU A 215 -15.17 8.16 -20.21
N VAL A 216 -14.68 8.50 -19.02
CA VAL A 216 -14.32 7.52 -17.98
C VAL A 216 -15.57 6.83 -17.45
N GLU A 217 -16.66 7.57 -17.26
CA GLU A 217 -17.95 7.04 -16.83
C GLU A 217 -18.49 6.02 -17.85
N ALA A 218 -18.55 6.38 -19.13
CA ALA A 218 -18.99 5.48 -20.18
C ALA A 218 -18.13 4.22 -20.30
N ALA A 219 -16.80 4.36 -20.21
CA ALA A 219 -15.88 3.23 -20.22
C ALA A 219 -16.07 2.30 -19.03
N TYR A 220 -16.36 2.86 -17.86
CA TYR A 220 -16.61 2.07 -16.65
C TYR A 220 -18.00 1.36 -16.72
N GLU A 221 -19.04 2.02 -17.23
CA GLU A 221 -20.36 1.40 -17.39
C GLU A 221 -20.33 0.24 -18.40
N GLU A 222 -19.60 0.40 -19.52
CA GLU A 222 -19.38 -0.68 -20.48
C GLU A 222 -18.70 -1.88 -19.83
N LEU A 223 -17.62 -1.62 -19.03
CA LEU A 223 -16.92 -2.62 -18.28
C LEU A 223 -17.84 -3.32 -17.26
N ALA A 224 -18.61 -2.56 -16.49
CA ALA A 224 -19.53 -3.09 -15.49
C ALA A 224 -20.59 -4.00 -16.12
N ALA A 225 -21.14 -3.60 -17.29
CA ALA A 225 -22.09 -4.43 -18.03
C ALA A 225 -21.48 -5.75 -18.55
N GLU A 226 -20.20 -5.75 -18.93
CA GLU A 226 -19.52 -6.98 -19.34
C GLU A 226 -19.25 -7.91 -18.15
N ILE A 227 -18.85 -7.34 -17.01
CA ILE A 227 -18.65 -8.10 -15.76
C ILE A 227 -19.96 -8.75 -15.34
N ASP A 228 -21.08 -8.01 -15.37
CA ASP A 228 -22.39 -8.55 -15.01
C ASP A 228 -22.79 -9.73 -15.89
N ARG A 229 -22.57 -9.63 -17.22
CA ARG A 229 -22.79 -10.76 -18.13
C ARG A 229 -21.92 -11.96 -17.80
N ALA A 230 -20.64 -11.73 -17.48
CA ALA A 230 -19.70 -12.79 -17.12
C ALA A 230 -20.11 -13.49 -15.79
N LEU A 231 -20.47 -12.70 -14.78
CA LEU A 231 -20.94 -13.22 -13.48
C LEU A 231 -22.23 -14.02 -13.62
N THR A 232 -23.22 -13.49 -14.41
CA THR A 232 -24.45 -14.20 -14.71
C THR A 232 -24.18 -15.56 -15.37
N PHE A 233 -23.23 -15.61 -16.32
CA PHE A 233 -22.83 -16.85 -16.95
C PHE A 233 -22.17 -17.83 -15.95
N MET A 234 -21.28 -17.36 -15.07
CA MET A 234 -20.62 -18.19 -14.07
C MET A 234 -21.64 -18.80 -13.09
N VAL A 235 -22.60 -18.03 -12.62
CA VAL A 235 -23.69 -18.50 -11.75
C VAL A 235 -24.55 -19.54 -12.50
N ALA A 236 -24.88 -19.29 -13.77
CA ALA A 236 -25.60 -20.27 -14.59
C ALA A 236 -24.85 -21.59 -14.80
N CYS A 237 -23.50 -21.54 -14.77
CA CYS A 237 -22.63 -22.71 -14.80
C CYS A 237 -22.47 -23.42 -13.43
N GLY A 238 -23.11 -22.90 -12.36
CA GLY A 238 -23.10 -23.52 -11.03
C GLY A 238 -21.99 -23.05 -10.09
N VAL A 239 -21.34 -21.92 -10.38
CA VAL A 239 -20.42 -21.28 -9.43
C VAL A 239 -21.21 -20.77 -8.23
N ASP A 240 -20.73 -21.06 -7.01
CA ASP A 240 -21.37 -20.62 -5.78
C ASP A 240 -21.40 -19.09 -5.71
N ASP A 241 -22.59 -18.55 -5.56
CA ASP A 241 -22.87 -17.12 -5.45
C ASP A 241 -22.12 -16.46 -4.28
N ARG A 242 -21.87 -17.19 -3.20
CA ARG A 242 -21.09 -16.72 -2.04
C ARG A 242 -19.61 -16.49 -2.37
N ALA A 243 -19.04 -17.23 -3.30
CA ALA A 243 -17.66 -17.07 -3.71
C ALA A 243 -17.42 -15.72 -4.43
N LEU A 244 -18.47 -15.11 -4.97
CA LEU A 244 -18.43 -13.83 -5.67
C LEU A 244 -18.62 -12.61 -4.74
N SER A 245 -19.04 -12.84 -3.50
CA SER A 245 -19.36 -11.79 -2.53
C SER A 245 -18.25 -11.50 -1.51
N VAL A 246 -17.19 -12.31 -1.49
CA VAL A 246 -16.07 -12.17 -0.55
C VAL A 246 -14.83 -11.74 -1.32
N ILE A 247 -14.21 -10.66 -0.86
CA ILE A 247 -12.99 -10.10 -1.48
C ILE A 247 -11.87 -10.08 -0.45
N ASP A 248 -10.69 -10.54 -0.84
CA ASP A 248 -9.48 -10.38 -0.03
C ASP A 248 -9.03 -8.93 -0.06
N PHE A 249 -8.79 -8.38 1.12
CA PHE A 249 -8.28 -7.04 1.30
C PHE A 249 -7.35 -6.98 2.51
N TYR A 250 -6.16 -6.43 2.34
CA TYR A 250 -5.12 -6.36 3.36
C TYR A 250 -4.80 -4.92 3.72
N ALA A 251 -4.36 -4.69 4.94
CA ALA A 251 -3.90 -3.38 5.41
C ALA A 251 -2.38 -3.30 5.45
N SER A 252 -1.85 -2.12 5.19
CA SER A 252 -0.43 -1.82 5.23
C SER A 252 -0.16 -0.39 5.67
N HIS A 253 1.01 -0.15 6.26
CA HIS A 253 1.49 1.18 6.62
C HIS A 253 3.01 1.24 6.71
N GLU A 254 3.57 2.46 6.75
CA GLU A 254 4.99 2.67 7.04
C GLU A 254 5.26 2.30 8.50
N ALA A 255 6.17 1.35 8.72
CA ALA A 255 6.61 0.97 10.07
C ALA A 255 7.54 2.05 10.66
N LEU A 256 7.00 3.27 10.82
CA LEU A 256 7.77 4.44 11.21
C LEU A 256 8.01 4.50 12.73
N LEU A 257 6.98 4.22 13.53
CA LEU A 257 7.00 4.36 14.99
C LEU A 257 7.51 3.07 15.64
N LEU A 258 8.81 2.97 15.77
CA LEU A 258 9.51 1.72 16.14
C LEU A 258 9.08 1.14 17.49
N GLU A 259 8.83 1.98 18.50
CA GLU A 259 8.35 1.50 19.82
C GLU A 259 6.96 0.86 19.69
N TYR A 260 6.06 1.46 18.89
CA TYR A 260 4.73 0.90 18.62
C TYR A 260 4.82 -0.40 17.81
N GLU A 261 5.61 -0.42 16.74
CA GLU A 261 5.77 -1.62 15.89
C GLU A 261 6.34 -2.80 16.70
N ARG A 262 7.36 -2.52 17.52
CA ARG A 262 7.92 -3.52 18.44
C ARG A 262 6.85 -4.02 19.43
N ALA A 263 6.10 -3.11 20.05
CA ALA A 263 5.04 -3.44 20.99
C ALA A 263 3.92 -4.29 20.36
N MET A 264 3.68 -4.14 19.06
CA MET A 264 2.71 -4.93 18.31
C MET A 264 3.28 -6.24 17.73
N THR A 265 4.55 -6.57 18.01
CA THR A 265 5.15 -7.82 17.55
C THR A 265 4.71 -9.01 18.42
N ARG A 266 4.36 -10.13 17.81
CA ARG A 266 3.89 -11.35 18.49
C ARG A 266 4.58 -12.59 17.93
N VAL A 267 4.71 -13.62 18.79
CA VAL A 267 5.05 -14.97 18.38
C VAL A 267 3.76 -15.71 18.05
N ASP A 268 3.65 -16.23 16.85
CA ASP A 268 2.51 -17.10 16.48
C ASP A 268 2.60 -18.43 17.20
N SER A 269 1.52 -18.83 17.86
CA SER A 269 1.49 -20.05 18.69
C SER A 269 1.63 -21.36 17.89
N ARG A 270 1.33 -21.35 16.59
CA ARG A 270 1.39 -22.52 15.72
C ARG A 270 2.76 -22.69 15.08
N SER A 271 3.25 -21.61 14.45
CA SER A 271 4.52 -21.63 13.69
C SER A 271 5.74 -21.30 14.54
N GLN A 272 5.56 -20.73 15.74
CA GLN A 272 6.62 -20.18 16.59
C GLN A 272 7.44 -19.07 15.90
N GLN A 273 6.91 -18.51 14.82
CA GLN A 273 7.52 -17.40 14.09
C GLN A 273 7.02 -16.05 14.61
N VAL A 274 7.82 -15.02 14.38
CA VAL A 274 7.55 -13.65 14.86
C VAL A 274 6.83 -12.86 13.77
N TYR A 275 5.73 -12.20 14.12
CA TYR A 275 4.95 -11.35 13.21
C TYR A 275 4.76 -9.95 13.79
N GLY A 276 4.85 -8.93 12.95
CA GLY A 276 4.38 -7.57 13.24
C GLY A 276 2.86 -7.54 13.07
N CYS A 277 2.13 -7.49 14.17
CA CYS A 277 0.68 -7.59 14.16
C CYS A 277 -0.05 -6.23 14.09
N SER A 278 0.64 -5.17 13.73
CA SER A 278 0.09 -3.84 13.45
C SER A 278 -0.54 -3.72 12.06
N GLY A 279 -0.11 -4.55 11.09
CA GLY A 279 -0.62 -4.59 9.72
C GLY A 279 -0.16 -5.85 8.99
N HIS A 280 -0.83 -6.20 7.88
CA HIS A 280 -0.48 -7.40 7.12
C HIS A 280 0.86 -7.23 6.39
N MET A 281 1.08 -6.06 5.77
CA MET A 281 2.31 -5.66 5.10
C MET A 281 2.85 -4.39 5.74
N LEU A 282 4.13 -4.38 6.05
CA LEU A 282 4.82 -3.23 6.61
C LEU A 282 5.86 -2.72 5.60
N TRP A 283 6.06 -1.39 5.50
CA TRP A 283 7.14 -0.91 4.64
C TRP A 283 8.12 0.01 5.37
N ILE A 284 9.34 0.02 4.86
CA ILE A 284 10.43 0.90 5.27
C ILE A 284 10.45 2.09 4.31
N GLY A 285 10.42 3.30 4.86
CA GLY A 285 10.51 4.55 4.10
C GLY A 285 11.91 4.79 3.55
N GLU A 286 12.02 5.66 2.53
CA GLU A 286 13.30 6.05 1.91
C GLU A 286 14.29 6.64 2.93
N ARG A 287 13.79 7.35 3.95
CA ARG A 287 14.61 8.02 4.97
C ARG A 287 15.07 7.09 6.11
N THR A 288 14.54 5.87 6.18
CA THR A 288 14.70 4.96 7.32
C THR A 288 15.26 3.58 6.93
N ARG A 289 15.76 3.43 5.69
CA ARG A 289 16.24 2.16 5.13
C ARG A 289 17.75 1.91 5.30
N GLN A 290 18.40 2.55 6.26
CA GLN A 290 19.81 2.31 6.56
C GLN A 290 20.02 0.88 7.07
N LEU A 291 21.01 0.17 6.54
CA LEU A 291 21.27 -1.25 6.83
C LEU A 291 21.55 -1.53 8.31
N ASP A 292 22.17 -0.59 9.00
CA ASP A 292 22.47 -0.62 10.43
C ASP A 292 21.38 0.02 11.30
N GLY A 293 20.31 0.52 10.67
CA GLY A 293 19.21 1.22 11.34
C GLY A 293 18.20 0.28 11.99
N ALA A 294 17.56 0.78 13.04
CA ALA A 294 16.59 0.03 13.82
C ALA A 294 15.38 -0.43 13.01
N HIS A 295 14.94 0.32 11.97
CA HIS A 295 13.84 -0.07 11.11
C HIS A 295 14.14 -1.36 10.34
N VAL A 296 15.31 -1.43 9.73
CA VAL A 296 15.76 -2.63 9.00
C VAL A 296 15.92 -3.80 9.97
N GLU A 297 16.54 -3.56 11.13
CA GLU A 297 16.79 -4.62 12.11
C GLU A 297 15.49 -5.16 12.73
N LEU A 298 14.51 -4.31 13.05
CA LEU A 298 13.22 -4.75 13.57
C LEU A 298 12.47 -5.56 12.52
N LEU A 299 12.36 -5.03 11.29
CA LEU A 299 11.53 -5.64 10.26
C LEU A 299 12.14 -6.92 9.66
N ARG A 300 13.47 -7.11 9.70
CA ARG A 300 14.06 -8.40 9.31
C ARG A 300 13.63 -9.55 10.22
N ARG A 301 13.25 -9.25 11.48
CA ARG A 301 12.84 -10.26 12.48
C ARG A 301 11.40 -10.69 12.38
N VAL A 302 10.54 -9.99 11.64
CA VAL A 302 9.14 -10.39 11.45
C VAL A 302 8.95 -11.13 10.14
N ARG A 303 7.93 -11.99 10.07
CA ARG A 303 7.62 -12.83 8.91
C ARG A 303 6.68 -12.18 7.88
N ASN A 304 6.15 -11.01 8.19
CA ASN A 304 5.27 -10.26 7.29
C ASN A 304 5.94 -10.01 5.93
N PRO A 305 5.18 -9.91 4.84
CA PRO A 305 5.70 -9.32 3.61
C PRO A 305 6.13 -7.87 3.86
N LEU A 306 7.26 -7.46 3.29
CA LEU A 306 7.86 -6.16 3.50
C LEU A 306 7.93 -5.35 2.21
N GLY A 307 7.57 -4.06 2.32
CA GLY A 307 7.87 -3.05 1.32
C GLY A 307 9.16 -2.29 1.66
N VAL A 308 9.91 -1.87 0.64
CA VAL A 308 11.07 -0.96 0.82
C VAL A 308 11.00 0.13 -0.24
N LYS A 309 10.94 1.38 0.19
CA LYS A 309 10.96 2.54 -0.72
C LYS A 309 12.35 2.73 -1.31
N LEU A 310 12.42 2.87 -2.65
CA LEU A 310 13.64 3.13 -3.40
C LEU A 310 13.51 4.43 -4.19
N GLY A 311 14.28 5.45 -3.82
CA GLY A 311 14.30 6.74 -4.49
C GLY A 311 15.33 6.84 -5.62
N PRO A 312 15.40 8.00 -6.31
CA PRO A 312 16.22 8.19 -7.51
C PRO A 312 17.75 8.16 -7.27
N THR A 313 18.17 8.12 -6.02
CA THR A 313 19.59 7.99 -5.65
C THR A 313 19.98 6.55 -5.28
N THR A 314 19.05 5.62 -5.34
CA THR A 314 19.31 4.21 -5.00
C THR A 314 20.23 3.57 -6.03
N THR A 315 21.29 2.94 -5.55
CA THR A 315 22.18 2.14 -6.39
C THR A 315 21.77 0.67 -6.40
N PRO A 316 22.12 -0.12 -7.45
CA PRO A 316 21.89 -1.56 -7.48
C PRO A 316 22.41 -2.27 -6.23
N ARG A 317 23.62 -1.92 -5.81
CA ARG A 317 24.26 -2.48 -4.60
C ARG A 317 23.41 -2.26 -3.35
N GLN A 318 22.88 -1.06 -3.13
CA GLN A 318 22.03 -0.78 -1.97
C GLN A 318 20.73 -1.60 -1.98
N ALA A 319 20.10 -1.77 -3.15
CA ALA A 319 18.92 -2.60 -3.28
C ALA A 319 19.21 -4.08 -2.95
N ILE A 320 20.32 -4.60 -3.45
CA ILE A 320 20.79 -5.97 -3.18
C ILE A 320 21.07 -6.14 -1.68
N GLU A 321 21.85 -5.26 -1.06
CA GLU A 321 22.20 -5.33 0.36
C GLU A 321 20.95 -5.25 1.27
N LEU A 322 19.93 -4.43 0.89
CA LEU A 322 18.66 -4.40 1.60
C LEU A 322 17.90 -5.72 1.46
N ALA A 323 17.84 -6.29 0.26
CA ALA A 323 17.20 -7.58 0.04
C ALA A 323 17.93 -8.71 0.81
N ASP A 324 19.25 -8.74 0.79
CA ASP A 324 20.05 -9.73 1.54
C ASP A 324 19.82 -9.61 3.05
N ARG A 325 19.68 -8.39 3.57
CA ARG A 325 19.46 -8.15 5.00
C ARG A 325 18.07 -8.53 5.46
N LEU A 326 17.03 -8.21 4.66
CA LEU A 326 15.63 -8.37 5.03
C LEU A 326 15.07 -9.76 4.68
N ASP A 327 15.68 -10.42 3.70
CA ASP A 327 15.24 -11.72 3.18
C ASP A 327 16.46 -12.60 2.83
N PRO A 328 17.24 -13.05 3.82
CA PRO A 328 18.40 -13.91 3.59
C PRO A 328 18.02 -15.26 2.96
N ASP A 329 16.81 -15.74 3.22
CA ASP A 329 16.31 -17.04 2.77
C ASP A 329 15.73 -17.00 1.34
N ARG A 330 15.65 -15.81 0.73
CA ARG A 330 15.13 -15.58 -0.63
C ARG A 330 13.72 -16.09 -0.83
N GLU A 331 12.84 -15.83 0.15
CA GLU A 331 11.45 -16.30 0.11
C GLU A 331 10.62 -15.47 -0.89
N PRO A 332 9.97 -16.08 -1.89
CA PRO A 332 9.09 -15.37 -2.79
C PRO A 332 7.96 -14.64 -2.04
N GLY A 333 7.66 -13.41 -2.47
CA GLY A 333 6.63 -12.58 -1.83
C GLY A 333 7.06 -11.88 -0.53
N ARG A 334 8.30 -12.11 -0.06
CA ARG A 334 8.84 -11.46 1.13
C ARG A 334 9.14 -9.98 0.88
N ILE A 335 9.81 -9.65 -0.22
CA ILE A 335 10.27 -8.30 -0.54
C ILE A 335 9.47 -7.70 -1.71
N THR A 336 9.00 -6.49 -1.49
CA THR A 336 8.42 -5.61 -2.50
C THR A 336 9.25 -4.32 -2.56
N PHE A 337 9.92 -4.06 -3.65
CA PHE A 337 10.58 -2.78 -3.89
C PHE A 337 9.57 -1.77 -4.44
N ILE A 338 9.37 -0.68 -3.71
CA ILE A 338 8.44 0.40 -4.06
C ILE A 338 9.27 1.57 -4.58
N THR A 339 9.35 1.68 -5.90
CA THR A 339 10.17 2.66 -6.60
C THR A 339 9.47 4.01 -6.69
N ARG A 340 10.19 5.09 -6.38
CA ARG A 340 9.68 6.47 -6.42
C ARG A 340 10.72 7.38 -7.09
N MET A 341 10.86 7.25 -8.37
CA MET A 341 11.96 7.86 -9.12
C MET A 341 11.67 9.30 -9.58
N GLY A 342 10.40 9.63 -9.82
CA GLY A 342 9.95 10.81 -10.52
C GLY A 342 9.82 10.59 -12.03
N ALA A 343 8.88 11.28 -12.66
CA ALA A 343 8.57 11.15 -14.08
C ALA A 343 9.82 11.32 -14.97
N ASP A 344 10.65 12.31 -14.66
CA ASP A 344 11.84 12.66 -15.43
C ASP A 344 12.98 11.63 -15.32
N ARG A 345 13.03 10.85 -14.23
CA ARG A 345 14.18 10.03 -13.89
C ARG A 345 13.95 8.51 -13.94
N VAL A 346 12.70 8.08 -13.99
CA VAL A 346 12.35 6.65 -13.92
C VAL A 346 13.05 5.84 -15.00
N ARG A 347 13.08 6.31 -16.24
CA ARG A 347 13.73 5.62 -17.37
C ARG A 347 15.26 5.64 -17.32
N GLU A 348 15.84 6.59 -16.61
CA GLU A 348 17.30 6.71 -16.45
C GLU A 348 17.84 5.82 -15.33
N VAL A 349 17.16 5.84 -14.16
CA VAL A 349 17.69 5.25 -12.93
C VAL A 349 17.22 3.81 -12.73
N LEU A 350 15.94 3.54 -12.97
CA LEU A 350 15.33 2.26 -12.61
C LEU A 350 15.93 1.05 -13.35
N PRO A 351 16.29 1.12 -14.63
CA PRO A 351 16.84 -0.05 -15.35
C PRO A 351 18.00 -0.70 -14.64
N ARG A 352 19.00 0.08 -14.25
CA ARG A 352 20.20 -0.44 -13.58
C ARG A 352 19.91 -1.11 -12.24
N VAL A 353 18.92 -0.58 -11.51
CA VAL A 353 18.54 -1.15 -10.21
C VAL A 353 17.85 -2.50 -10.40
N ILE A 354 16.95 -2.61 -11.40
CA ILE A 354 16.28 -3.87 -11.73
C ILE A 354 17.31 -4.90 -12.21
N GLU A 355 18.13 -4.56 -13.21
CA GLU A 355 19.17 -5.45 -13.75
C GLU A 355 20.06 -6.02 -12.63
N GLY A 356 20.59 -5.15 -11.76
CA GLY A 356 21.45 -5.60 -10.67
C GLY A 356 20.76 -6.54 -9.68
N VAL A 357 19.48 -6.34 -9.39
CA VAL A 357 18.73 -7.27 -8.52
C VAL A 357 18.42 -8.58 -9.25
N GLU A 358 17.99 -8.54 -10.52
CA GLU A 358 17.70 -9.73 -11.33
C GLU A 358 18.93 -10.62 -11.53
N GLU A 359 20.13 -10.04 -11.70
CA GLU A 359 21.40 -10.77 -11.77
C GLU A 359 21.68 -11.63 -10.53
N THR A 360 21.12 -11.27 -9.37
CA THR A 360 21.23 -12.10 -8.15
C THR A 360 20.31 -13.33 -8.15
N GLY A 361 19.40 -13.44 -9.11
CA GLY A 361 18.38 -14.49 -9.18
C GLY A 361 17.28 -14.37 -8.14
N ARG A 362 17.16 -13.23 -7.43
CA ARG A 362 16.10 -12.99 -6.44
C ARG A 362 14.77 -12.72 -7.13
N LYS A 363 13.69 -13.22 -6.54
CA LYS A 363 12.31 -12.92 -6.94
C LYS A 363 11.74 -11.87 -6.01
N VAL A 364 11.66 -10.64 -6.47
CA VAL A 364 11.08 -9.49 -5.76
C VAL A 364 9.92 -8.91 -6.55
N ALA A 365 8.93 -8.37 -5.85
CA ALA A 365 7.88 -7.63 -6.51
C ALA A 365 8.34 -6.17 -6.73
N TRP A 366 8.20 -5.67 -7.96
CA TRP A 366 8.48 -4.28 -8.33
C TRP A 366 7.19 -3.49 -8.39
N VAL A 367 7.13 -2.37 -7.69
CA VAL A 367 5.93 -1.54 -7.56
C VAL A 367 6.27 -0.08 -7.80
N CYS A 368 5.49 0.61 -8.63
CA CYS A 368 5.64 2.03 -8.89
C CYS A 368 4.92 2.85 -7.82
N ASP A 369 5.62 3.81 -7.21
CA ASP A 369 5.04 4.89 -6.42
C ASP A 369 5.22 6.21 -7.19
N PRO A 370 4.26 6.59 -8.03
CA PRO A 370 4.38 7.78 -8.85
C PRO A 370 4.03 9.08 -8.10
N MET A 371 3.82 8.99 -6.79
CA MET A 371 3.36 10.12 -5.99
C MET A 371 4.53 10.90 -5.40
N HIS A 372 5.45 10.21 -4.71
CA HIS A 372 6.45 10.85 -3.88
C HIS A 372 7.65 11.44 -4.65
N GLY A 373 7.81 11.11 -5.93
CA GLY A 373 8.79 11.71 -6.84
C GLY A 373 8.31 12.99 -7.52
N ASN A 374 6.99 13.23 -7.54
CA ASN A 374 6.34 14.27 -8.36
C ASN A 374 5.60 15.34 -7.55
N THR A 375 5.97 15.54 -6.28
CA THR A 375 5.36 16.57 -5.45
C THR A 375 6.12 17.91 -5.61
N PHE A 376 5.39 18.99 -5.83
CA PHE A 376 5.91 20.35 -5.91
C PHE A 376 5.04 21.32 -5.11
N GLU A 377 5.49 22.55 -4.96
CA GLU A 377 4.76 23.65 -4.32
C GLU A 377 4.23 24.58 -5.42
N ALA A 378 2.93 24.76 -5.48
CA ALA A 378 2.26 25.65 -6.42
C ALA A 378 2.49 27.12 -6.07
N ALA A 379 2.27 28.04 -7.01
CA ALA A 379 2.48 29.48 -6.83
C ALA A 379 1.66 30.06 -5.65
N ASN A 380 0.53 29.45 -5.31
CA ASN A 380 -0.33 29.81 -4.17
C ASN A 380 0.10 29.18 -2.83
N GLY A 381 1.24 28.46 -2.79
CA GLY A 381 1.82 27.86 -1.58
C GLY A 381 1.26 26.48 -1.20
N TYR A 382 0.28 25.95 -1.93
CA TYR A 382 -0.18 24.59 -1.73
C TYR A 382 0.82 23.59 -2.29
N LYS A 383 1.03 22.48 -1.58
CA LYS A 383 1.67 21.31 -2.17
C LYS A 383 0.71 20.66 -3.14
N THR A 384 1.20 20.26 -4.31
CA THR A 384 0.39 19.56 -5.29
C THR A 384 1.23 18.56 -6.08
N ARG A 385 0.57 17.82 -6.96
CA ARG A 385 1.17 16.92 -7.96
C ARG A 385 0.50 17.16 -9.30
N SER A 386 1.27 17.14 -10.35
CA SER A 386 0.71 17.08 -11.71
C SER A 386 0.25 15.64 -11.97
N PHE A 387 -1.03 15.44 -12.26
CA PHE A 387 -1.56 14.14 -12.64
C PHE A 387 -0.87 13.59 -13.89
N ASN A 388 -0.47 14.45 -14.82
CA ASN A 388 0.30 14.06 -15.99
C ASN A 388 1.66 13.47 -15.62
N ASP A 389 2.36 14.03 -14.63
CA ASP A 389 3.64 13.50 -14.16
C ASP A 389 3.46 12.16 -13.43
N VAL A 390 2.37 12.02 -12.66
CA VAL A 390 1.98 10.74 -12.05
C VAL A 390 1.81 9.67 -13.13
N VAL A 391 1.03 9.95 -14.18
CA VAL A 391 0.81 9.04 -15.31
C VAL A 391 2.11 8.77 -16.05
N GLU A 392 2.96 9.78 -16.24
CA GLU A 392 4.22 9.63 -16.97
C GLU A 392 5.25 8.76 -16.23
N GLU A 393 5.35 8.87 -14.88
CA GLU A 393 6.18 7.97 -14.10
C GLU A 393 5.67 6.51 -14.20
N VAL A 394 4.35 6.30 -14.16
CA VAL A 394 3.77 4.97 -14.40
C VAL A 394 4.12 4.45 -15.80
N ARG A 395 3.95 5.26 -16.84
CA ARG A 395 4.33 4.87 -18.21
C ARG A 395 5.81 4.50 -18.28
N GLY A 396 6.68 5.34 -17.71
CA GLY A 396 8.12 5.06 -17.67
C GLY A 396 8.47 3.79 -16.92
N PHE A 397 7.79 3.50 -15.81
CA PHE A 397 7.96 2.24 -15.09
C PHE A 397 7.62 1.03 -15.97
N PHE A 398 6.49 1.06 -16.67
CA PHE A 398 6.11 -0.01 -17.60
C PHE A 398 7.09 -0.13 -18.77
N ASP A 399 7.54 0.99 -19.36
CA ASP A 399 8.51 0.98 -20.47
C ASP A 399 9.83 0.31 -20.07
N VAL A 400 10.32 0.59 -18.87
CA VAL A 400 11.53 -0.04 -18.31
C VAL A 400 11.35 -1.55 -18.20
N HIS A 401 10.25 -2.00 -17.58
CA HIS A 401 9.98 -3.43 -17.42
C HIS A 401 9.77 -4.14 -18.78
N ASP A 402 9.11 -3.49 -19.72
CA ASP A 402 8.93 -4.03 -21.08
C ASP A 402 10.29 -4.17 -21.80
N SER A 403 11.21 -3.20 -21.63
CA SER A 403 12.54 -3.24 -22.24
C SER A 403 13.46 -4.30 -21.65
N LEU A 404 13.31 -4.59 -20.36
CA LEU A 404 14.11 -5.59 -19.64
C LEU A 404 13.48 -6.99 -19.65
N GLY A 405 12.26 -7.13 -20.17
CA GLY A 405 11.52 -8.40 -20.13
C GLY A 405 11.09 -8.83 -18.74
N THR A 406 11.06 -7.90 -17.76
CA THR A 406 10.64 -8.13 -16.38
C THR A 406 9.14 -7.79 -16.18
N TRP A 407 8.60 -8.04 -14.98
CA TRP A 407 7.19 -7.81 -14.68
C TRP A 407 6.98 -6.50 -13.93
N PRO A 408 6.15 -5.55 -14.40
CA PRO A 408 5.72 -4.38 -13.64
C PRO A 408 4.68 -4.83 -12.62
N GLY A 409 5.15 -5.20 -11.42
CA GLY A 409 4.36 -5.97 -10.45
C GLY A 409 3.26 -5.18 -9.76
N GLY A 410 3.28 -3.84 -9.74
CA GLY A 410 2.22 -3.13 -9.02
C GLY A 410 2.29 -1.62 -9.03
N LEU A 411 1.31 -1.04 -8.32
CA LEU A 411 1.13 0.38 -8.12
C LEU A 411 0.96 0.69 -6.62
N HIS A 412 1.62 1.74 -6.12
CA HIS A 412 1.50 2.26 -4.77
C HIS A 412 1.10 3.74 -4.84
N VAL A 413 -0.14 4.08 -4.47
CA VAL A 413 -0.70 5.41 -4.69
C VAL A 413 -1.32 6.02 -3.44
N GLU A 414 -1.22 7.35 -3.32
CA GLU A 414 -1.95 8.14 -2.34
C GLU A 414 -3.25 8.64 -2.98
N LEU A 415 -4.39 8.16 -2.47
CA LEU A 415 -5.71 8.43 -2.99
C LEU A 415 -6.75 8.56 -1.87
N THR A 416 -7.86 9.17 -2.20
CA THR A 416 -9.05 9.26 -1.34
C THR A 416 -10.31 8.95 -2.13
N GLY A 417 -11.38 8.57 -1.42
CA GLY A 417 -12.72 8.43 -1.98
C GLY A 417 -13.46 9.76 -2.17
N ASP A 418 -12.90 10.85 -1.65
CA ASP A 418 -13.49 12.18 -1.70
C ASP A 418 -13.11 12.92 -3.00
N ASP A 419 -13.96 13.87 -3.42
CA ASP A 419 -13.72 14.71 -4.60
C ASP A 419 -12.86 15.92 -4.24
N VAL A 420 -11.64 15.66 -3.76
CA VAL A 420 -10.69 16.69 -3.40
C VAL A 420 -10.02 17.32 -4.63
N THR A 421 -9.51 18.54 -4.46
CA THR A 421 -8.78 19.28 -5.50
C THR A 421 -7.29 19.40 -5.16
N GLU A 422 -6.67 18.31 -4.67
CA GLU A 422 -5.29 18.33 -4.14
C GLU A 422 -4.22 18.14 -5.22
N CYS A 423 -4.56 17.50 -6.36
CA CYS A 423 -3.66 17.27 -7.50
C CYS A 423 -4.20 17.99 -8.74
N VAL A 424 -3.33 18.71 -9.46
CA VAL A 424 -3.69 19.40 -10.70
C VAL A 424 -3.74 18.46 -11.90
N GLY A 425 -4.54 18.80 -12.91
CA GLY A 425 -4.71 18.03 -14.14
C GLY A 425 -5.80 16.95 -14.05
N GLY A 426 -5.64 15.90 -14.86
CA GLY A 426 -6.67 14.89 -15.06
C GLY A 426 -7.80 15.38 -15.97
N ALA A 427 -8.79 14.52 -16.18
CA ALA A 427 -9.92 14.81 -17.06
C ALA A 427 -10.76 16.02 -16.62
N LEU A 428 -10.80 16.32 -15.31
CA LEU A 428 -11.43 17.53 -14.78
C LEU A 428 -10.61 18.80 -15.04
N LYS A 429 -9.39 18.69 -15.56
CA LYS A 429 -8.47 19.77 -15.88
C LYS A 429 -8.25 20.75 -14.71
N LEU A 430 -8.13 20.20 -13.49
CA LEU A 430 -7.89 21.02 -12.29
C LEU A 430 -6.62 21.85 -12.46
N GLU A 431 -6.71 23.13 -12.15
CA GLU A 431 -5.60 24.10 -12.20
C GLU A 431 -5.13 24.42 -10.77
N GLU A 432 -3.98 25.13 -10.64
CA GLU A 432 -3.47 25.55 -9.34
C GLU A 432 -4.44 26.47 -8.58
N THR A 433 -5.28 27.21 -9.29
CA THR A 433 -6.34 28.06 -8.72
C THR A 433 -7.43 27.28 -8.01
N ASP A 434 -7.70 26.04 -8.45
CA ASP A 434 -8.76 25.20 -7.93
C ASP A 434 -8.35 24.45 -6.64
N LEU A 435 -7.04 24.45 -6.33
CA LEU A 435 -6.52 23.72 -5.15
C LEU A 435 -7.18 24.17 -3.84
N ALA A 436 -7.54 25.44 -3.72
CA ALA A 436 -8.14 26.00 -2.52
C ALA A 436 -9.61 25.55 -2.30
N ASP A 437 -10.30 25.04 -3.34
CA ASP A 437 -11.71 24.74 -3.28
C ASP A 437 -12.00 23.57 -2.34
N ARG A 438 -11.16 22.51 -2.41
CA ARG A 438 -11.30 21.34 -1.56
C ARG A 438 -9.96 20.67 -1.25
N TYR A 439 -9.08 21.36 -0.54
CA TYR A 439 -7.78 20.85 -0.11
C TYR A 439 -7.88 20.32 1.32
N GLU A 440 -8.06 19.02 1.47
CA GLU A 440 -8.39 18.37 2.76
C GLU A 440 -7.20 17.58 3.36
N THR A 441 -6.13 17.35 2.58
CA THR A 441 -5.00 16.58 3.10
C THR A 441 -4.28 17.31 4.23
N VAL A 442 -3.93 16.57 5.26
CA VAL A 442 -3.10 17.06 6.38
C VAL A 442 -1.60 16.97 6.11
N CYS A 443 -1.17 16.30 5.02
CA CYS A 443 0.24 16.08 4.69
C CYS A 443 0.56 16.32 3.20
N ASP A 444 0.46 15.28 2.38
CA ASP A 444 0.78 15.37 0.96
C ASP A 444 -0.49 15.16 0.11
N PRO A 445 -0.59 15.80 -1.07
CA PRO A 445 -1.77 15.76 -1.92
C PRO A 445 -2.10 14.35 -2.39
N ARG A 446 -3.40 14.03 -2.49
CA ARG A 446 -3.94 12.73 -2.89
C ARG A 446 -4.68 12.84 -4.22
N LEU A 447 -4.71 11.76 -4.97
CA LEU A 447 -5.61 11.65 -6.11
C LEU A 447 -7.05 11.56 -5.60
N ASN A 448 -7.95 12.32 -6.22
CA ASN A 448 -9.39 12.17 -6.01
C ASN A 448 -9.92 10.91 -6.71
N ARG A 449 -11.22 10.63 -6.54
CA ARG A 449 -11.88 9.47 -7.13
C ARG A 449 -11.73 9.40 -8.66
N ASN A 450 -11.93 10.53 -9.36
CA ASN A 450 -11.85 10.58 -10.83
C ASN A 450 -10.43 10.30 -11.34
N GLN A 451 -9.43 10.99 -10.77
CA GLN A 451 -8.03 10.79 -11.11
C GLN A 451 -7.57 9.34 -10.82
N SER A 452 -8.07 8.75 -9.73
CA SER A 452 -7.76 7.36 -9.36
C SER A 452 -8.25 6.36 -10.41
N LEU A 453 -9.47 6.54 -10.94
CA LEU A 453 -10.00 5.68 -12.00
C LEU A 453 -9.30 5.92 -13.34
N GLU A 454 -9.04 7.16 -13.70
CA GLU A 454 -8.29 7.49 -14.92
C GLU A 454 -6.90 6.82 -14.91
N LEU A 455 -6.22 6.85 -13.75
CA LEU A 455 -4.97 6.13 -13.56
C LEU A 455 -5.16 4.60 -13.68
N ALA A 456 -6.27 4.05 -13.17
CA ALA A 456 -6.55 2.62 -13.29
C ALA A 456 -6.74 2.20 -14.76
N PHE A 457 -7.45 2.97 -15.58
CA PHE A 457 -7.58 2.72 -17.02
C PHE A 457 -6.24 2.81 -17.76
N THR A 458 -5.39 3.79 -17.40
CA THR A 458 -4.03 3.90 -17.95
C THR A 458 -3.21 2.65 -17.65
N VAL A 459 -3.18 2.20 -16.39
CA VAL A 459 -2.47 0.97 -15.99
C VAL A 459 -3.06 -0.26 -16.69
N ALA A 460 -4.38 -0.38 -16.76
CA ALA A 460 -5.09 -1.46 -17.42
C ALA A 460 -4.69 -1.60 -18.89
N THR A 461 -4.60 -0.47 -19.60
CA THR A 461 -4.15 -0.43 -21.00
C THR A 461 -2.71 -0.91 -21.15
N ARG A 462 -1.81 -0.50 -20.27
CA ARG A 462 -0.40 -0.94 -20.27
C ARG A 462 -0.27 -2.44 -19.98
N LEU A 463 -0.97 -2.95 -18.97
CA LEU A 463 -0.98 -4.37 -18.63
C LEU A 463 -1.46 -5.24 -19.80
N ARG A 464 -2.54 -4.83 -20.48
CA ARG A 464 -3.07 -5.53 -21.66
C ARG A 464 -2.05 -5.56 -22.78
N LYS A 465 -1.39 -4.43 -23.09
CA LYS A 465 -0.35 -4.35 -24.12
C LYS A 465 0.84 -5.27 -23.79
N GLY A 466 1.33 -5.25 -22.56
CA GLY A 466 2.43 -6.10 -22.11
C GLY A 466 2.12 -7.59 -22.20
N ARG A 467 0.87 -8.02 -21.97
CA ARG A 467 0.45 -9.41 -22.14
C ARG A 467 0.41 -9.84 -23.61
N ARG A 468 -0.12 -9.00 -24.50
CA ARG A 468 -0.11 -9.26 -25.96
C ARG A 468 1.32 -9.47 -26.46
N ASN A 469 2.25 -8.62 -26.04
CA ASN A 469 3.66 -8.72 -26.42
C ASN A 469 4.34 -10.02 -25.93
N ARG A 470 3.85 -10.61 -24.85
CA ARG A 470 4.33 -11.89 -24.32
C ARG A 470 3.59 -13.13 -24.88
N GLY A 471 2.74 -12.95 -25.89
CA GLY A 471 2.04 -14.05 -26.58
C GLY A 471 0.88 -14.65 -25.76
N ASN A 472 0.44 -14.02 -24.67
CA ASN A 472 -0.72 -14.48 -23.92
C ASN A 472 -2.02 -14.07 -24.62
N PRO A 473 -3.04 -14.96 -24.71
CA PRO A 473 -4.33 -14.60 -25.27
C PRO A 473 -4.97 -13.48 -24.41
N VAL A 474 -5.49 -12.46 -25.07
CA VAL A 474 -6.20 -11.35 -24.45
C VAL A 474 -7.54 -11.21 -25.14
N LEU A 475 -8.63 -11.14 -24.38
CA LEU A 475 -9.94 -10.81 -24.91
C LEU A 475 -9.90 -9.41 -25.55
N ASP A 476 -10.51 -9.26 -26.72
CA ASP A 476 -10.49 -8.00 -27.46
C ASP A 476 -11.51 -7.04 -26.83
N PHE A 477 -11.03 -6.19 -25.95
CA PHE A 477 -11.81 -5.13 -25.35
C PHE A 477 -11.61 -3.84 -26.16
N ARG A 478 -12.69 -3.26 -26.64
CA ARG A 478 -12.67 -1.99 -27.38
C ARG A 478 -12.70 -0.80 -26.43
N ALA A 479 -11.79 -0.71 -25.45
CA ALA A 479 -11.53 0.58 -24.84
C ALA A 479 -10.81 1.45 -25.88
N LYS A 480 -11.43 2.50 -26.35
CA LYS A 480 -10.73 3.58 -27.05
C LYS A 480 -9.59 4.04 -26.15
N GLU A 481 -8.41 4.27 -26.75
CA GLU A 481 -7.30 4.92 -26.03
C GLU A 481 -7.83 6.25 -25.48
N LEU A 482 -7.97 6.35 -24.14
CA LEU A 482 -8.26 7.56 -23.40
C LEU A 482 -6.98 8.38 -23.24
#